data_4f30129b79ec9d97662aa986d1959da1
#
_entry.id   4f30129b79ec9d97662aa986d1959da1
#
_cell.length_a   1.000
_cell.length_b   1.000
_cell.length_c   1.000
_cell.angle_alpha   90.00
_cell.angle_beta   90.00
_cell.angle_gamma   90.00
#
_symmetry.space_group_name_H-M   'P 1'
#
loop_
_entity.id
_entity.type
_entity.pdbx_description
1 polymer ?
#
loop_
_entity_poly.entity_id
_entity_poly.type
_entity_poly.pdbx_seq_one_letter_code
_entity_poly.pdbx_strand_id
1 'polypeptide(L)'
;MKKIFSIILAASVSFSFIGCENELNLQNPNKVTDGTFWKTVGDFKQAVNAGYVNQKFMLGYSGYTGTLMRISRGDDVDMVAPNDGSIAGFTNTFDNGTAQAYFSMFYKSIARANDVINRIQDKDFSKEDKDIILGEAHFLRGFCYFNLARHFQNVPVRLIASQDPADYPLATSEQSKVYEQAVSDFSAAAGYLPLQNPNKAKPSKGSAVAFLGKVYVYMENWKLAKETLEPLTKSPYTYKLVDFSWNTTAEHEYNEESIYEVPFSMAGGSDIWTWGEDPNASQSTAMACQFAHPAAGGWRQARVSRTMMATFLAEKDKDGKDDIRARESVAWDYPGCMYYKQSFQEFFDKNDPALKSEYWIIKYQNSKTQESEGDAKSAINERIMRYANVLLLLAECELNLQNQDGAIGYLNQIRDRANLNKYEVSYAKTQEAIMQDIINQRAIEFFRDGERFDDLRRWGLIKKALEAGKDNEYHTQQYINYTDKYQYFPIPAKEIQTNSLCEQNAPWK
;
A
#
# COMPACT_ATOMS: atom_id res chain seq x y z
N MET A 1 69.82 -48.17 -0.52
CA MET A 1 69.15 -47.15 0.29
C MET A 1 68.41 -46.13 -0.57
N LYS A 2 68.93 -45.55 -1.67
CA LYS A 2 68.24 -44.55 -2.49
C LYS A 2 66.91 -45.02 -3.17
N LYS A 3 66.81 -46.30 -3.58
CA LYS A 3 65.64 -46.87 -4.22
C LYS A 3 64.44 -47.11 -3.24
N ILE A 4 64.74 -47.39 -1.97
CA ILE A 4 63.75 -47.63 -0.92
C ILE A 4 63.14 -46.27 -0.47
N PHE A 5 63.94 -45.20 -0.43
CA PHE A 5 63.48 -43.88 -0.10
C PHE A 5 62.52 -43.30 -1.19
N SER A 6 62.77 -43.60 -2.47
CA SER A 6 61.87 -43.15 -3.58
C SER A 6 60.53 -43.87 -3.58
N ILE A 7 60.48 -45.14 -3.16
CA ILE A 7 59.24 -45.90 -3.07
C ILE A 7 58.38 -45.43 -1.87
N ILE A 8 59.04 -45.13 -0.74
CA ILE A 8 58.30 -44.57 0.43
C ILE A 8 57.80 -43.17 0.18
N LEU A 9 58.55 -42.36 -0.56
CA LEU A 9 58.05 -40.99 -0.94
C LEU A 9 56.90 -41.05 -1.96
N ALA A 10 56.92 -41.98 -2.91
CA ALA A 10 55.81 -42.19 -3.87
C ALA A 10 54.56 -42.74 -3.18
N ALA A 11 54.69 -43.64 -2.19
CA ALA A 11 53.59 -44.16 -1.40
C ALA A 11 52.94 -43.06 -0.48
N SER A 12 53.76 -42.14 0.05
CA SER A 12 53.27 -41.05 0.90
C SER A 12 52.51 -40.01 0.11
N VAL A 13 52.80 -39.77 -1.16
CA VAL A 13 52.09 -38.82 -2.03
C VAL A 13 50.75 -39.41 -2.54
N SER A 14 50.67 -40.75 -2.66
CA SER A 14 49.43 -41.40 -3.12
C SER A 14 48.35 -41.50 -2.05
N PHE A 15 48.63 -41.29 -0.77
CA PHE A 15 47.66 -41.27 0.32
C PHE A 15 47.10 -39.87 0.61
N SER A 16 47.63 -38.82 -0.01
CA SER A 16 47.19 -37.43 0.24
C SER A 16 46.00 -37.00 -0.57
N PHE A 17 45.41 -37.84 -1.40
CA PHE A 17 44.23 -37.52 -2.25
C PHE A 17 42.92 -38.23 -1.85
N ILE A 18 42.90 -38.93 -0.70
CA ILE A 18 41.64 -39.36 -0.13
C ILE A 18 41.19 -38.24 0.80
N GLY A 19 40.86 -37.09 0.24
CA GLY A 19 40.15 -36.04 0.94
C GLY A 19 38.73 -36.53 1.13
N CYS A 20 38.24 -36.57 2.35
CA CYS A 20 36.84 -36.79 2.67
C CYS A 20 36.03 -35.66 2.08
N GLU A 21 35.47 -35.85 0.86
CA GLU A 21 34.50 -34.92 0.27
C GLU A 21 33.28 -34.69 1.19
N ASN A 22 33.02 -35.64 2.09
CA ASN A 22 31.89 -35.53 3.02
C ASN A 22 32.08 -34.60 4.22
N GLU A 23 33.36 -34.27 4.59
CA GLU A 23 33.61 -33.34 5.70
C GLU A 23 33.63 -31.87 5.29
N LEU A 24 33.77 -31.57 3.99
CA LEU A 24 33.68 -30.22 3.46
C LEU A 24 32.22 -29.75 3.26
N ASN A 25 31.25 -30.67 3.34
CA ASN A 25 29.83 -30.42 3.25
C ASN A 25 29.11 -30.48 4.61
N LEU A 26 29.77 -30.09 5.70
CA LEU A 26 29.11 -29.89 7.00
C LEU A 26 28.07 -28.77 6.87
N GLN A 27 26.86 -29.17 6.54
CA GLN A 27 25.71 -28.26 6.66
C GLN A 27 25.53 -27.95 8.14
N ASN A 28 25.63 -26.68 8.50
CA ASN A 28 25.29 -26.24 9.85
C ASN A 28 23.87 -26.70 10.16
N PRO A 29 23.60 -27.62 11.09
CA PRO A 29 22.28 -28.15 11.36
C PRO A 29 21.30 -27.07 11.88
N ASN A 30 21.85 -25.95 12.33
CA ASN A 30 21.07 -24.79 12.79
C ASN A 30 20.86 -23.73 11.69
N LYS A 31 21.43 -23.91 10.48
CA LYS A 31 21.20 -23.02 9.36
C LYS A 31 20.03 -23.55 8.54
N VAL A 32 18.98 -22.73 8.42
CA VAL A 32 17.87 -22.98 7.51
C VAL A 32 18.44 -22.99 6.08
N THR A 33 18.44 -24.14 5.44
CA THR A 33 18.85 -24.32 4.03
C THR A 33 17.64 -24.73 3.19
N ASP A 34 17.74 -24.57 1.90
CA ASP A 34 16.67 -25.00 0.97
C ASP A 34 16.31 -26.50 1.13
N GLY A 35 17.29 -27.33 1.50
CA GLY A 35 17.09 -28.77 1.76
C GLY A 35 16.45 -29.11 3.12
N THR A 36 16.50 -28.20 4.09
CA THR A 36 15.93 -28.40 5.43
C THR A 36 14.60 -27.68 5.65
N PHE A 37 14.35 -26.61 4.93
CA PHE A 37 13.09 -25.87 4.87
C PHE A 37 12.10 -26.56 3.89
N TRP A 38 10.93 -26.08 3.73
CA TRP A 38 9.92 -26.56 2.77
C TRP A 38 9.39 -27.98 3.05
N LYS A 39 9.32 -28.42 4.30
CA LYS A 39 8.88 -29.75 4.69
C LYS A 39 7.49 -29.78 5.30
N THR A 40 7.15 -28.78 6.08
CA THR A 40 5.90 -28.72 6.86
C THR A 40 4.98 -27.59 6.42
N VAL A 41 3.70 -27.71 6.74
CA VAL A 41 2.72 -26.62 6.59
C VAL A 41 3.21 -25.31 7.26
N GLY A 42 3.87 -25.46 8.42
CA GLY A 42 4.47 -24.33 9.16
C GLY A 42 5.53 -23.60 8.37
N ASP A 43 6.41 -24.32 7.65
CA ASP A 43 7.47 -23.72 6.83
C ASP A 43 6.86 -22.85 5.72
N PHE A 44 5.83 -23.37 5.05
CA PHE A 44 5.14 -22.63 3.99
C PHE A 44 4.38 -21.40 4.52
N LYS A 45 3.70 -21.53 5.66
CA LYS A 45 3.07 -20.38 6.33
C LYS A 45 4.10 -19.33 6.74
N GLN A 46 5.28 -19.74 7.23
CA GLN A 46 6.37 -18.82 7.55
C GLN A 46 6.92 -18.11 6.30
N ALA A 47 7.09 -18.82 5.20
CA ALA A 47 7.55 -18.23 3.93
C ALA A 47 6.57 -17.19 3.38
N VAL A 48 5.27 -17.47 3.41
CA VAL A 48 4.23 -16.49 3.04
C VAL A 48 4.28 -15.27 3.97
N ASN A 49 4.42 -15.50 5.30
CA ASN A 49 4.51 -14.41 6.27
C ASN A 49 5.72 -13.50 6.02
N ALA A 50 6.88 -14.06 5.66
CA ALA A 50 8.06 -13.28 5.29
C ALA A 50 7.79 -12.36 4.09
N GLY A 51 6.98 -12.80 3.13
CA GLY A 51 6.51 -11.95 2.03
C GLY A 51 5.59 -10.80 2.50
N TYR A 52 4.68 -11.06 3.45
CA TYR A 52 3.81 -10.04 4.02
C TYR A 52 4.54 -9.00 4.88
N VAL A 53 5.65 -9.35 5.51
CA VAL A 53 6.47 -8.39 6.25
C VAL A 53 6.87 -7.21 5.36
N ASN A 54 7.19 -7.45 4.10
CA ASN A 54 7.55 -6.37 3.17
C ASN A 54 6.37 -5.41 2.88
N GLN A 55 5.10 -5.83 3.02
CA GLN A 55 3.96 -4.92 2.86
C GLN A 55 3.94 -3.81 3.91
N LYS A 56 4.41 -4.05 5.12
CA LYS A 56 4.52 -3.02 6.16
C LYS A 56 5.42 -1.88 5.70
N PHE A 57 6.46 -2.17 4.93
CA PHE A 57 7.37 -1.17 4.38
C PHE A 57 6.85 -0.49 3.13
N MET A 58 6.11 -1.23 2.29
CA MET A 58 5.50 -0.67 1.08
C MET A 58 4.37 0.30 1.41
N LEU A 59 3.67 0.11 2.51
CA LEU A 59 2.42 0.79 2.83
C LEU A 59 2.49 1.62 4.11
N GLY A 60 3.25 1.18 5.09
CA GLY A 60 3.47 1.91 6.32
C GLY A 60 4.73 2.77 6.26
N TYR A 61 5.07 3.34 7.40
CA TYR A 61 6.33 4.01 7.60
C TYR A 61 7.26 3.16 8.44
N SER A 62 8.15 2.52 7.75
CA SER A 62 9.40 2.06 8.30
C SER A 62 10.44 2.45 7.23
N GLY A 63 11.12 3.57 7.43
CA GLY A 63 12.14 4.01 6.52
C GLY A 63 11.71 4.84 5.29
N TYR A 64 10.73 5.71 5.42
CA TYR A 64 10.43 6.79 4.48
C TYR A 64 9.70 6.41 3.18
N THR A 65 9.61 5.11 2.83
CA THR A 65 9.27 4.72 1.46
C THR A 65 7.77 4.75 1.17
N GLY A 66 6.97 4.07 2.00
CA GLY A 66 5.56 3.83 1.67
C GLY A 66 4.71 5.08 1.61
N THR A 67 4.79 5.94 2.61
CA THR A 67 3.99 7.17 2.70
C THR A 67 4.33 8.14 1.59
N LEU A 68 5.63 8.40 1.35
CA LEU A 68 6.09 9.30 0.30
C LEU A 68 5.62 8.88 -1.08
N MET A 69 5.71 7.59 -1.39
CA MET A 69 5.31 7.08 -2.70
C MET A 69 3.79 7.18 -2.93
N ARG A 70 3.00 7.17 -1.87
CA ARG A 70 1.54 7.11 -1.97
C ARG A 70 0.85 8.47 -1.85
N ILE A 71 1.34 9.38 -0.99
CA ILE A 71 0.60 10.61 -0.68
C ILE A 71 1.29 11.89 -1.17
N SER A 72 2.61 11.90 -1.36
CA SER A 72 3.37 13.15 -1.57
C SER A 72 3.16 13.81 -2.93
N ARG A 73 2.55 13.12 -3.89
CA ARG A 73 2.34 13.62 -5.25
C ARG A 73 0.93 14.13 -5.52
N GLY A 74 0.00 13.93 -4.57
CA GLY A 74 -1.38 14.41 -4.67
C GLY A 74 -1.51 15.92 -4.43
N ASP A 75 -2.71 16.44 -4.67
CA ASP A 75 -3.11 17.81 -4.39
C ASP A 75 -3.75 17.95 -2.99
N ASP A 76 -3.85 16.85 -2.26
CA ASP A 76 -4.54 16.75 -0.97
C ASP A 76 -3.64 17.09 0.24
N VAL A 77 -2.30 17.02 0.08
CA VAL A 77 -1.35 17.34 1.14
C VAL A 77 -0.26 18.30 0.65
N ASP A 78 0.17 19.21 1.53
CA ASP A 78 1.38 20.02 1.35
C ASP A 78 2.54 19.33 2.05
N MET A 79 3.61 18.98 1.33
CA MET A 79 4.83 18.42 1.91
C MET A 79 5.71 19.53 2.44
N VAL A 80 5.68 19.76 3.75
CA VAL A 80 6.37 20.86 4.44
C VAL A 80 7.86 20.58 4.63
N ALA A 81 8.19 19.36 5.04
CA ALA A 81 9.55 18.91 5.31
C ALA A 81 9.73 17.45 4.86
N PRO A 82 9.58 17.16 3.55
CA PRO A 82 9.68 15.79 3.08
C PRO A 82 11.11 15.27 3.20
N ASN A 83 11.27 14.02 3.59
CA ASN A 83 12.58 13.36 3.61
C ASN A 83 13.17 13.16 2.21
N ASP A 84 12.32 13.02 1.21
CA ASP A 84 12.70 13.03 -0.21
C ASP A 84 11.85 14.05 -0.97
N GLY A 85 12.33 15.29 -0.97
CA GLY A 85 11.66 16.39 -1.67
C GLY A 85 11.61 16.20 -3.18
N SER A 86 12.47 15.35 -3.75
CA SER A 86 12.51 15.13 -5.20
C SER A 86 11.25 14.42 -5.72
N ILE A 87 10.70 13.46 -4.95
CA ILE A 87 9.44 12.79 -5.29
C ILE A 87 8.27 13.77 -5.17
N ALA A 88 8.17 14.47 -4.05
CA ALA A 88 7.12 15.44 -3.82
C ALA A 88 7.13 16.58 -4.85
N GLY A 89 8.32 17.03 -5.25
CA GLY A 89 8.52 18.16 -6.18
C GLY A 89 8.59 17.77 -7.66
N PHE A 90 8.38 16.53 -8.05
CA PHE A 90 8.52 16.03 -9.43
C PHE A 90 9.90 16.33 -10.06
N THR A 91 10.97 16.08 -9.29
CA THR A 91 12.36 16.25 -9.73
C THR A 91 13.20 14.99 -9.58
N ASN A 92 12.58 13.88 -9.17
CA ASN A 92 13.27 12.60 -9.01
C ASN A 92 13.75 12.05 -10.35
N THR A 93 14.86 11.32 -10.30
CA THR A 93 15.52 10.66 -11.42
C THR A 93 15.43 9.14 -11.30
N PHE A 94 15.94 8.41 -12.29
CA PHE A 94 15.89 6.94 -12.32
C PHE A 94 16.82 6.25 -11.28
N ASP A 95 17.74 7.00 -10.67
CA ASP A 95 18.61 6.54 -9.59
C ASP A 95 18.08 6.90 -8.18
N ASN A 96 16.84 7.39 -8.07
CA ASN A 96 16.21 7.72 -6.80
C ASN A 96 16.16 6.50 -5.87
N GLY A 97 16.83 6.59 -4.71
CA GLY A 97 16.95 5.48 -3.76
C GLY A 97 15.62 5.05 -3.12
N THR A 98 14.70 6.01 -2.89
CA THR A 98 13.36 5.73 -2.33
C THR A 98 12.53 4.92 -3.31
N ALA A 99 12.48 5.32 -4.59
CA ALA A 99 11.77 4.58 -5.63
C ALA A 99 12.39 3.18 -5.84
N GLN A 100 13.73 3.07 -5.79
CA GLN A 100 14.42 1.78 -5.86
C GLN A 100 14.07 0.86 -4.70
N ALA A 101 14.05 1.36 -3.47
CA ALA A 101 13.68 0.57 -2.30
C ALA A 101 12.24 0.06 -2.42
N TYR A 102 11.30 0.94 -2.82
CA TYR A 102 9.90 0.60 -3.01
C TYR A 102 9.71 -0.50 -4.08
N PHE A 103 10.33 -0.36 -5.25
CA PHE A 103 10.35 -1.37 -6.30
C PHE A 103 10.89 -2.71 -5.80
N SER A 104 12.03 -2.69 -5.11
CA SER A 104 12.69 -3.90 -4.61
C SER A 104 11.84 -4.67 -3.60
N MET A 105 11.07 -3.98 -2.74
CA MET A 105 10.20 -4.63 -1.75
C MET A 105 9.08 -5.45 -2.43
N PHE A 106 8.49 -4.94 -3.52
CA PHE A 106 7.51 -5.71 -4.29
C PHE A 106 8.13 -6.99 -4.86
N TYR A 107 9.30 -6.91 -5.48
CA TYR A 107 9.95 -8.09 -6.05
C TYR A 107 10.43 -9.10 -5.01
N LYS A 108 10.84 -8.65 -3.81
CA LYS A 108 11.12 -9.57 -2.69
C LYS A 108 9.86 -10.36 -2.30
N SER A 109 8.71 -9.70 -2.19
CA SER A 109 7.43 -10.37 -1.90
C SER A 109 6.99 -11.29 -3.03
N ILE A 110 7.16 -10.90 -4.29
CA ILE A 110 6.88 -11.74 -5.47
C ILE A 110 7.75 -13.01 -5.42
N ALA A 111 9.05 -12.88 -5.13
CA ALA A 111 9.94 -14.03 -5.03
C ALA A 111 9.47 -15.02 -3.94
N ARG A 112 9.09 -14.53 -2.74
CA ARG A 112 8.55 -15.36 -1.68
C ARG A 112 7.24 -16.05 -2.09
N ALA A 113 6.34 -15.32 -2.74
CA ALA A 113 5.09 -15.89 -3.24
C ALA A 113 5.35 -16.97 -4.32
N ASN A 114 6.27 -16.72 -5.24
CA ASN A 114 6.66 -17.68 -6.27
C ASN A 114 7.23 -18.97 -5.67
N ASP A 115 8.14 -18.86 -4.68
CA ASP A 115 8.67 -20.03 -3.99
C ASP A 115 7.56 -20.89 -3.38
N VAL A 116 6.60 -20.25 -2.70
CA VAL A 116 5.47 -20.96 -2.09
C VAL A 116 4.59 -21.63 -3.15
N ILE A 117 4.16 -20.86 -4.16
CA ILE A 117 3.24 -21.35 -5.21
C ILE A 117 3.86 -22.53 -5.96
N ASN A 118 5.15 -22.46 -6.29
CA ASN A 118 5.81 -23.50 -7.08
C ASN A 118 6.12 -24.75 -6.26
N ARG A 119 6.52 -24.59 -4.99
CA ARG A 119 7.00 -25.72 -4.16
C ARG A 119 5.88 -26.47 -3.43
N ILE A 120 4.69 -25.89 -3.27
CA ILE A 120 3.58 -26.52 -2.52
C ILE A 120 2.88 -27.61 -3.34
N GLN A 121 3.04 -27.62 -4.66
CA GLN A 121 2.26 -28.49 -5.55
C GLN A 121 2.40 -29.97 -5.19
N ASP A 122 3.63 -30.42 -4.99
CA ASP A 122 3.98 -31.81 -4.73
C ASP A 122 3.93 -32.21 -3.24
N LYS A 123 3.43 -31.34 -2.35
CA LYS A 123 3.36 -31.62 -0.92
C LYS A 123 2.11 -32.39 -0.56
N ASP A 124 2.25 -33.37 0.30
CA ASP A 124 1.13 -34.13 0.85
C ASP A 124 0.54 -33.42 2.10
N PHE A 125 -0.08 -32.26 1.86
CA PHE A 125 -0.79 -31.50 2.88
C PHE A 125 -2.29 -31.63 2.69
N SER A 126 -3.06 -31.31 3.72
CA SER A 126 -4.51 -31.23 3.61
C SER A 126 -4.91 -30.21 2.52
N LYS A 127 -6.06 -30.46 1.86
CA LYS A 127 -6.57 -29.50 0.87
C LYS A 127 -6.79 -28.13 1.49
N GLU A 128 -7.30 -28.07 2.71
CA GLU A 128 -7.55 -26.81 3.44
C GLU A 128 -6.26 -26.01 3.67
N ASP A 129 -5.18 -26.65 4.15
CA ASP A 129 -3.90 -25.99 4.35
C ASP A 129 -3.29 -25.50 3.03
N LYS A 130 -3.36 -26.34 1.97
CA LYS A 130 -2.90 -25.94 0.64
C LYS A 130 -3.68 -24.74 0.12
N ASP A 131 -5.00 -24.77 0.22
CA ASP A 131 -5.86 -23.69 -0.28
C ASP A 131 -5.56 -22.36 0.43
N ILE A 132 -5.45 -22.36 1.76
CA ILE A 132 -5.13 -21.16 2.52
C ILE A 132 -3.75 -20.60 2.12
N ILE A 133 -2.72 -21.45 2.08
CA ILE A 133 -1.36 -21.03 1.74
C ILE A 133 -1.27 -20.50 0.30
N LEU A 134 -1.87 -21.21 -0.65
CA LEU A 134 -1.93 -20.79 -2.06
C LEU A 134 -2.71 -19.48 -2.21
N GLY A 135 -3.86 -19.37 -1.55
CA GLY A 135 -4.67 -18.17 -1.56
C GLY A 135 -3.95 -16.94 -1.04
N GLU A 136 -3.24 -17.06 0.08
CA GLU A 136 -2.42 -15.99 0.64
C GLU A 136 -1.24 -15.64 -0.28
N ALA A 137 -0.56 -16.62 -0.87
CA ALA A 137 0.58 -16.39 -1.76
C ALA A 137 0.15 -15.72 -3.07
N HIS A 138 -0.94 -16.18 -3.70
CA HIS A 138 -1.51 -15.55 -4.88
C HIS A 138 -1.99 -14.12 -4.59
N PHE A 139 -2.71 -13.90 -3.47
CA PHE A 139 -3.11 -12.55 -3.07
C PHE A 139 -1.92 -11.61 -2.95
N LEU A 140 -0.86 -12.05 -2.25
CA LEU A 140 0.35 -11.26 -2.08
C LEU A 140 1.01 -10.90 -3.43
N ARG A 141 1.13 -11.87 -4.35
CA ARG A 141 1.73 -11.65 -5.66
C ARG A 141 0.88 -10.72 -6.54
N GLY A 142 -0.43 -10.94 -6.56
CA GLY A 142 -1.38 -10.06 -7.23
C GLY A 142 -1.35 -8.63 -6.70
N PHE A 143 -1.28 -8.46 -5.37
CA PHE A 143 -1.13 -7.17 -4.73
C PHE A 143 0.16 -6.46 -5.17
N CYS A 144 1.28 -7.19 -5.23
CA CYS A 144 2.55 -6.62 -5.67
C CYS A 144 2.51 -6.20 -7.15
N TYR A 145 2.00 -7.04 -8.05
CA TYR A 145 1.90 -6.69 -9.48
C TYR A 145 0.93 -5.55 -9.73
N PHE A 146 -0.21 -5.51 -9.04
CA PHE A 146 -1.12 -4.37 -9.15
C PHE A 146 -0.46 -3.05 -8.76
N ASN A 147 0.30 -3.03 -7.66
CA ASN A 147 1.01 -1.81 -7.24
C ASN A 147 2.21 -1.48 -8.14
N LEU A 148 2.94 -2.47 -8.65
CA LEU A 148 3.99 -2.25 -9.64
C LEU A 148 3.43 -1.61 -10.91
N ALA A 149 2.32 -2.13 -11.46
CA ALA A 149 1.66 -1.56 -12.62
C ALA A 149 1.16 -0.13 -12.35
N ARG A 150 0.58 0.12 -11.16
CA ARG A 150 0.11 1.45 -10.75
C ARG A 150 1.23 2.49 -10.67
N HIS A 151 2.39 2.11 -10.16
CA HIS A 151 3.43 3.07 -9.82
C HIS A 151 4.57 3.13 -10.83
N PHE A 152 4.88 2.00 -11.50
CA PHE A 152 6.02 1.90 -12.42
C PHE A 152 5.63 1.61 -13.87
N GLN A 153 4.34 1.46 -14.16
CA GLN A 153 3.78 1.15 -15.48
C GLN A 153 4.22 -0.22 -16.01
N ASN A 154 5.16 -0.25 -16.94
CA ASN A 154 5.68 -1.49 -17.52
C ASN A 154 6.79 -2.03 -16.63
N VAL A 155 6.73 -3.32 -16.28
CA VAL A 155 7.71 -3.98 -15.41
C VAL A 155 7.89 -5.45 -15.79
N PRO A 156 9.01 -6.12 -15.47
CA PRO A 156 9.15 -7.55 -15.70
C PRO A 156 8.14 -8.37 -14.89
N VAL A 157 7.44 -9.33 -15.53
CA VAL A 157 6.52 -10.26 -14.86
C VAL A 157 7.24 -11.58 -14.59
N ARG A 158 7.74 -11.74 -13.37
CA ARG A 158 8.50 -12.90 -12.91
C ARG A 158 7.62 -13.86 -12.12
N LEU A 159 7.42 -15.09 -12.61
CA LEU A 159 6.53 -16.09 -12.02
C LEU A 159 7.28 -17.28 -11.38
N ILE A 160 8.57 -17.38 -11.65
CA ILE A 160 9.45 -18.41 -11.12
C ILE A 160 10.59 -17.70 -10.40
N ALA A 161 10.97 -18.19 -9.21
CA ALA A 161 12.17 -17.73 -8.55
C ALA A 161 13.39 -18.16 -9.39
N SER A 162 14.21 -17.19 -9.79
CA SER A 162 15.45 -17.48 -10.50
C SER A 162 16.43 -18.15 -9.55
N GLN A 163 16.86 -19.35 -9.86
CA GLN A 163 17.86 -20.10 -9.11
C GLN A 163 19.25 -20.02 -9.75
N ASP A 164 19.30 -19.75 -11.05
CA ASP A 164 20.53 -19.52 -11.80
C ASP A 164 20.61 -18.04 -12.19
N PRO A 165 21.77 -17.37 -12.01
CA PRO A 165 21.97 -16.01 -12.54
C PRO A 165 21.69 -15.88 -14.04
N ALA A 166 21.81 -16.94 -14.83
CA ALA A 166 21.50 -16.94 -16.25
C ALA A 166 19.99 -16.76 -16.54
N ASP A 167 19.11 -17.15 -15.60
CA ASP A 167 17.66 -17.02 -15.72
C ASP A 167 17.15 -15.64 -15.21
N TYR A 168 18.05 -14.81 -14.68
CA TYR A 168 17.68 -13.53 -14.13
C TYR A 168 17.18 -12.52 -15.18
N PRO A 169 17.82 -12.39 -16.38
CA PRO A 169 17.37 -11.44 -17.39
C PRO A 169 15.93 -11.73 -17.84
N LEU A 170 15.07 -10.72 -17.76
CA LEU A 170 13.67 -10.81 -18.14
C LEU A 170 13.19 -9.49 -18.73
N ALA A 171 12.59 -9.54 -19.90
CA ALA A 171 12.08 -8.36 -20.58
C ALA A 171 10.96 -7.67 -19.79
N THR A 172 10.88 -6.35 -19.95
CA THR A 172 9.78 -5.55 -19.46
C THR A 172 8.47 -5.97 -20.15
N SER A 173 7.42 -6.18 -19.36
CA SER A 173 6.07 -6.45 -19.87
C SER A 173 5.25 -5.16 -19.89
N GLU A 174 4.38 -5.02 -20.89
CA GLU A 174 3.43 -3.90 -20.92
C GLU A 174 2.50 -3.89 -19.69
N GLN A 175 2.08 -2.72 -19.27
CA GLN A 175 1.22 -2.51 -18.09
C GLN A 175 -0.05 -3.37 -18.12
N SER A 176 -0.66 -3.53 -19.30
CA SER A 176 -1.83 -4.39 -19.48
C SER A 176 -1.54 -5.84 -19.09
N LYS A 177 -0.36 -6.37 -19.45
CA LYS A 177 0.07 -7.72 -19.08
C LYS A 177 0.36 -7.85 -17.58
N VAL A 178 0.87 -6.80 -16.97
CA VAL A 178 1.07 -6.77 -15.51
C VAL A 178 -0.28 -6.77 -14.78
N TYR A 179 -1.29 -6.02 -15.27
CA TYR A 179 -2.65 -6.10 -14.73
C TYR A 179 -3.30 -7.46 -14.98
N GLU A 180 -3.14 -8.06 -16.17
CA GLU A 180 -3.63 -9.43 -16.43
C GLU A 180 -3.04 -10.45 -15.44
N GLN A 181 -1.77 -10.31 -15.07
CA GLN A 181 -1.16 -11.15 -14.05
C GLN A 181 -1.80 -10.91 -12.66
N ALA A 182 -2.03 -9.65 -12.28
CA ALA A 182 -2.73 -9.34 -11.04
C ALA A 182 -4.16 -9.91 -11.02
N VAL A 183 -4.90 -9.83 -12.15
CA VAL A 183 -6.22 -10.45 -12.33
C VAL A 183 -6.15 -11.97 -12.12
N SER A 184 -5.17 -12.64 -12.76
CA SER A 184 -4.96 -14.08 -12.61
C SER A 184 -4.72 -14.46 -11.14
N ASP A 185 -3.86 -13.73 -10.46
CA ASP A 185 -3.51 -14.00 -9.07
C ASP A 185 -4.68 -13.72 -8.10
N PHE A 186 -5.40 -12.61 -8.24
CA PHE A 186 -6.56 -12.34 -7.39
C PHE A 186 -7.72 -13.31 -7.67
N SER A 187 -7.89 -13.76 -8.91
CA SER A 187 -8.87 -14.78 -9.25
C SER A 187 -8.54 -16.12 -8.59
N ALA A 188 -7.27 -16.54 -8.64
CA ALA A 188 -6.80 -17.74 -7.96
C ALA A 188 -6.98 -17.61 -6.43
N ALA A 189 -6.59 -16.47 -5.86
CA ALA A 189 -6.76 -16.20 -4.42
C ALA A 189 -8.24 -16.28 -4.01
N ALA A 190 -9.16 -15.70 -4.79
CA ALA A 190 -10.61 -15.79 -4.53
C ALA A 190 -11.15 -17.22 -4.62
N GLY A 191 -10.50 -18.08 -5.42
CA GLY A 191 -10.82 -19.51 -5.50
C GLY A 191 -10.38 -20.31 -4.28
N TYR A 192 -9.24 -19.96 -3.71
CA TYR A 192 -8.61 -20.68 -2.61
C TYR A 192 -9.01 -20.15 -1.23
N LEU A 193 -9.10 -18.83 -1.05
CA LEU A 193 -9.32 -18.22 0.27
C LEU A 193 -10.74 -18.49 0.81
N PRO A 194 -10.87 -18.69 2.13
CA PRO A 194 -12.17 -18.80 2.79
C PRO A 194 -12.91 -17.45 2.75
N LEU A 195 -14.24 -17.51 2.90
CA LEU A 195 -15.09 -16.32 2.96
C LEU A 195 -14.63 -15.34 4.05
N GLN A 196 -14.25 -15.88 5.19
CA GLN A 196 -13.63 -15.18 6.31
C GLN A 196 -12.35 -15.93 6.70
N ASN A 197 -11.22 -15.24 6.75
CA ASN A 197 -9.98 -15.82 7.24
C ASN A 197 -10.02 -15.83 8.78
N PRO A 198 -9.73 -16.95 9.44
CA PRO A 198 -9.64 -17.01 10.92
C PRO A 198 -8.65 -15.99 11.49
N ASN A 199 -7.57 -15.71 10.78
CA ASN A 199 -6.66 -14.63 11.08
C ASN A 199 -7.07 -13.36 10.30
N LYS A 200 -7.70 -12.41 10.98
CA LYS A 200 -8.18 -11.16 10.37
C LYS A 200 -7.07 -10.28 9.78
N ALA A 201 -5.81 -10.50 10.18
CA ALA A 201 -4.65 -9.84 9.58
C ALA A 201 -4.25 -10.41 8.21
N LYS A 202 -4.93 -11.45 7.75
CA LYS A 202 -4.71 -12.12 6.47
C LYS A 202 -5.87 -11.87 5.50
N PRO A 203 -5.59 -11.93 4.19
CA PRO A 203 -6.65 -11.73 3.21
C PRO A 203 -7.73 -12.83 3.29
N SER A 204 -8.95 -12.46 3.02
CA SER A 204 -10.10 -13.32 2.84
C SER A 204 -10.49 -13.41 1.36
N LYS A 205 -11.45 -14.26 1.02
CA LYS A 205 -12.06 -14.25 -0.31
C LYS A 205 -12.60 -12.87 -0.70
N GLY A 206 -13.21 -12.16 0.25
CA GLY A 206 -13.70 -10.80 0.03
C GLY A 206 -12.58 -9.81 -0.30
N SER A 207 -11.41 -9.96 0.34
CA SER A 207 -10.23 -9.15 0.02
C SER A 207 -9.78 -9.38 -1.44
N ALA A 208 -9.68 -10.65 -1.86
CA ALA A 208 -9.27 -10.99 -3.22
C ALA A 208 -10.26 -10.47 -4.27
N VAL A 209 -11.57 -10.63 -4.04
CA VAL A 209 -12.64 -10.13 -4.92
C VAL A 209 -12.61 -8.59 -5.01
N ALA A 210 -12.42 -7.88 -3.90
CA ALA A 210 -12.37 -6.43 -3.88
C ALA A 210 -11.18 -5.89 -4.69
N PHE A 211 -10.00 -6.50 -4.54
CA PHE A 211 -8.83 -6.12 -5.34
C PHE A 211 -8.98 -6.51 -6.81
N LEU A 212 -9.55 -7.67 -7.13
CA LEU A 212 -9.85 -8.08 -8.50
C LEU A 212 -10.72 -7.04 -9.20
N GLY A 213 -11.82 -6.63 -8.55
CA GLY A 213 -12.71 -5.60 -9.09
C GLY A 213 -12.01 -4.25 -9.25
N LYS A 214 -11.13 -3.88 -8.29
CA LYS A 214 -10.32 -2.66 -8.39
C LYS A 214 -9.35 -2.71 -9.58
N VAL A 215 -8.72 -3.86 -9.86
CA VAL A 215 -7.86 -4.02 -11.06
C VAL A 215 -8.69 -3.81 -12.33
N TYR A 216 -9.89 -4.37 -12.43
CA TYR A 216 -10.77 -4.15 -13.58
C TYR A 216 -11.15 -2.67 -13.77
N VAL A 217 -11.32 -1.89 -12.69
CA VAL A 217 -11.52 -0.43 -12.79
C VAL A 217 -10.28 0.24 -13.40
N TYR A 218 -9.06 -0.16 -12.98
CA TYR A 218 -7.81 0.36 -13.56
C TYR A 218 -7.58 -0.06 -15.02
N MET A 219 -8.19 -1.14 -15.45
CA MET A 219 -8.23 -1.60 -16.84
C MET A 219 -9.41 -0.99 -17.63
N GLU A 220 -10.21 -0.12 -17.01
CA GLU A 220 -11.44 0.46 -17.57
C GLU A 220 -12.47 -0.57 -18.03
N ASN A 221 -12.38 -1.79 -17.49
CA ASN A 221 -13.35 -2.84 -17.78
C ASN A 221 -14.53 -2.73 -16.80
N TRP A 222 -15.34 -1.72 -17.00
CA TRP A 222 -16.44 -1.33 -16.11
C TRP A 222 -17.44 -2.43 -15.85
N LYS A 223 -17.74 -3.24 -16.88
CA LYS A 223 -18.69 -4.36 -16.76
C LYS A 223 -18.15 -5.43 -15.83
N LEU A 224 -16.92 -5.92 -16.05
CA LEU A 224 -16.31 -6.93 -15.17
C LEU A 224 -16.03 -6.37 -13.78
N ALA A 225 -15.66 -5.10 -13.67
CA ALA A 225 -15.48 -4.44 -12.39
C ALA A 225 -16.78 -4.48 -11.56
N LYS A 226 -17.91 -4.07 -12.16
CA LYS A 226 -19.22 -4.11 -11.52
C LYS A 226 -19.61 -5.54 -11.13
N GLU A 227 -19.57 -6.47 -12.08
CA GLU A 227 -19.93 -7.89 -11.85
C GLU A 227 -19.10 -8.51 -10.72
N THR A 228 -17.84 -8.08 -10.55
CA THR A 228 -16.93 -8.56 -9.52
C THR A 228 -17.19 -7.90 -8.16
N LEU A 229 -17.45 -6.59 -8.13
CA LEU A 229 -17.58 -5.83 -6.88
C LEU A 229 -18.98 -5.94 -6.27
N GLU A 230 -20.03 -5.98 -7.08
CA GLU A 230 -21.42 -5.97 -6.62
C GLU A 230 -21.77 -7.11 -5.65
N PRO A 231 -21.28 -8.35 -5.81
CA PRO A 231 -21.50 -9.41 -4.83
C PRO A 231 -21.06 -9.06 -3.40
N LEU A 232 -20.05 -8.19 -3.23
CA LEU A 232 -19.58 -7.75 -1.91
C LEU A 232 -20.61 -6.92 -1.13
N THR A 233 -21.66 -6.43 -1.81
CA THR A 233 -22.72 -5.62 -1.19
C THR A 233 -23.88 -6.46 -0.62
N LYS A 234 -23.80 -7.78 -0.73
CA LYS A 234 -24.88 -8.70 -0.35
C LYS A 234 -24.36 -10.03 0.19
N SER A 235 -25.26 -10.82 0.79
CA SER A 235 -24.93 -12.17 1.28
C SER A 235 -24.23 -13.00 0.19
N PRO A 236 -23.20 -13.79 0.55
CA PRO A 236 -22.78 -14.14 1.90
C PRO A 236 -21.81 -13.16 2.56
N TYR A 237 -21.42 -12.07 1.91
CA TYR A 237 -20.58 -11.04 2.52
C TYR A 237 -21.41 -10.17 3.47
N THR A 238 -20.77 -9.69 4.54
CA THR A 238 -21.43 -8.93 5.62
C THR A 238 -20.83 -7.53 5.79
N TYR A 239 -20.13 -7.03 4.76
CA TYR A 239 -19.53 -5.70 4.80
C TYR A 239 -20.59 -4.61 4.90
N LYS A 240 -20.32 -3.61 5.72
CA LYS A 240 -21.18 -2.43 5.86
C LYS A 240 -20.38 -1.21 6.24
N LEU A 241 -20.88 -0.03 5.96
CA LEU A 241 -20.31 1.20 6.46
C LEU A 241 -20.48 1.27 7.98
N VAL A 242 -19.43 1.71 8.66
CA VAL A 242 -19.45 2.00 10.10
C VAL A 242 -19.27 3.50 10.34
N ASP A 243 -19.30 3.93 11.59
CA ASP A 243 -18.89 5.30 11.93
C ASP A 243 -17.50 5.59 11.36
N PHE A 244 -17.34 6.74 10.69
CA PHE A 244 -16.07 7.07 10.02
C PHE A 244 -14.89 7.09 10.98
N SER A 245 -15.11 7.54 12.22
CA SER A 245 -14.08 7.58 13.26
C SER A 245 -13.43 6.22 13.54
N TRP A 246 -14.18 5.12 13.36
CA TRP A 246 -13.68 3.77 13.56
C TRP A 246 -12.57 3.38 12.58
N ASN A 247 -12.54 4.03 11.41
CA ASN A 247 -11.55 3.75 10.38
C ASN A 247 -10.25 4.55 10.57
N THR A 248 -10.13 5.35 11.62
CA THR A 248 -9.00 6.28 11.80
C THR A 248 -8.14 5.99 13.04
N THR A 249 -8.55 5.05 13.89
CA THR A 249 -7.93 4.74 15.18
C THR A 249 -7.65 3.25 15.35
N ALA A 250 -6.93 2.85 16.41
CA ALA A 250 -6.60 1.46 16.70
C ALA A 250 -7.75 0.70 17.39
N GLU A 251 -8.72 1.39 18.03
CA GLU A 251 -9.74 0.74 18.88
C GLU A 251 -10.73 -0.12 18.08
N HIS A 252 -10.89 0.16 16.79
CA HIS A 252 -11.87 -0.49 15.92
C HIS A 252 -11.25 -1.15 14.70
N GLU A 253 -10.07 -1.73 14.84
CA GLU A 253 -9.43 -2.48 13.76
C GLU A 253 -10.25 -3.71 13.36
N TYR A 254 -10.16 -4.08 12.08
CA TYR A 254 -10.90 -5.21 11.51
C TYR A 254 -12.41 -5.13 11.74
N ASN A 255 -12.96 -3.90 11.73
CA ASN A 255 -14.39 -3.65 11.82
C ASN A 255 -15.13 -4.13 10.55
N GLU A 256 -16.46 -4.00 10.52
CA GLU A 256 -17.29 -4.50 9.43
C GLU A 256 -17.12 -3.76 8.09
N GLU A 257 -16.48 -2.58 8.10
CA GLU A 257 -16.11 -1.89 6.87
C GLU A 257 -14.75 -2.35 6.33
N SER A 258 -13.91 -2.95 7.17
CA SER A 258 -12.57 -3.38 6.78
C SER A 258 -12.62 -4.62 5.89
N ILE A 259 -12.01 -4.52 4.70
CA ILE A 259 -11.84 -5.64 3.76
C ILE A 259 -10.40 -6.14 3.79
N TYR A 260 -9.42 -5.23 3.90
CA TYR A 260 -8.01 -5.58 4.03
C TYR A 260 -7.24 -4.49 4.76
N GLU A 261 -6.54 -4.88 5.82
CA GLU A 261 -5.66 -4.03 6.60
C GLU A 261 -4.24 -4.59 6.62
N VAL A 262 -3.25 -3.72 6.68
CA VAL A 262 -1.87 -4.09 7.02
C VAL A 262 -1.68 -3.84 8.52
N PRO A 263 -1.43 -4.90 9.30
CA PRO A 263 -1.37 -4.80 10.75
C PRO A 263 -0.06 -4.20 11.25
N PHE A 264 -0.17 -3.39 12.29
CA PHE A 264 0.96 -2.92 13.10
C PHE A 264 0.76 -3.30 14.56
N SER A 265 1.85 -3.31 15.35
CA SER A 265 1.80 -3.73 16.75
C SER A 265 2.90 -3.05 17.55
N MET A 266 2.65 -2.75 18.80
CA MET A 266 3.68 -2.28 19.75
C MET A 266 4.57 -3.43 20.25
N ALA A 267 4.23 -4.68 19.99
CA ALA A 267 5.06 -5.84 20.27
C ALA A 267 6.17 -6.00 19.23
N GLY A 268 7.30 -6.57 19.62
CA GLY A 268 8.42 -6.86 18.73
C GLY A 268 9.63 -5.95 18.93
N GLY A 269 10.50 -5.86 17.94
CA GLY A 269 11.73 -5.09 17.99
C GLY A 269 11.52 -3.60 18.28
N SER A 270 12.54 -2.96 18.83
CA SER A 270 12.48 -1.55 19.22
C SER A 270 12.96 -0.58 18.13
N ASP A 271 13.63 -1.07 17.10
CA ASP A 271 14.22 -0.22 16.07
C ASP A 271 13.24 0.06 14.94
N ILE A 272 12.69 1.28 14.95
CA ILE A 272 11.78 1.77 13.90
C ILE A 272 12.50 2.06 12.57
N TRP A 273 13.83 2.10 12.57
CA TRP A 273 14.66 2.38 11.40
C TRP A 273 15.12 1.10 10.68
N THR A 274 15.01 -0.04 11.38
CA THR A 274 15.31 -1.36 10.82
C THR A 274 14.05 -1.93 10.22
N TRP A 275 14.15 -2.50 9.02
CA TRP A 275 13.03 -3.03 8.26
C TRP A 275 13.35 -4.38 7.63
N GLY A 276 12.34 -4.98 7.05
CA GLY A 276 12.45 -6.26 6.39
C GLY A 276 12.36 -7.43 7.36
N GLU A 277 13.08 -8.46 7.05
CA GLU A 277 13.10 -9.72 7.81
C GLU A 277 14.02 -9.67 9.03
N ASP A 278 14.54 -8.47 9.40
CA ASP A 278 15.41 -8.34 10.57
C ASP A 278 14.59 -8.59 11.85
N PRO A 279 15.03 -9.49 12.74
CA PRO A 279 14.31 -9.81 13.97
C PRO A 279 14.22 -8.62 14.95
N ASN A 280 15.08 -7.59 14.80
CA ASN A 280 15.06 -6.38 15.62
C ASN A 280 14.10 -5.31 15.05
N ALA A 281 13.57 -5.51 13.83
CA ALA A 281 12.66 -4.56 13.23
C ALA A 281 11.41 -4.37 14.08
N SER A 282 11.04 -3.11 14.30
CA SER A 282 9.79 -2.78 14.99
C SER A 282 8.59 -3.30 14.19
N GLN A 283 7.59 -3.79 14.90
CA GLN A 283 6.28 -4.11 14.30
C GLN A 283 5.32 -2.93 14.30
N SER A 284 5.72 -1.79 14.90
CA SER A 284 4.98 -0.53 14.91
C SER A 284 5.22 0.28 13.63
N THR A 285 4.45 1.35 13.47
CA THR A 285 4.63 2.35 12.41
C THR A 285 4.92 3.71 12.98
N ALA A 286 5.77 4.51 12.32
CA ALA A 286 5.99 5.91 12.67
C ALA A 286 5.05 6.88 11.90
N MET A 287 4.01 6.38 11.25
CA MET A 287 3.13 7.22 10.39
C MET A 287 2.41 8.30 11.17
N ALA A 288 2.00 8.03 12.40
CA ALA A 288 1.37 9.05 13.25
C ALA A 288 2.33 10.21 13.53
N CYS A 289 3.56 9.90 13.89
CA CYS A 289 4.62 10.87 14.15
C CYS A 289 4.97 11.77 12.95
N GLN A 290 4.87 11.24 11.72
CA GLN A 290 5.21 12.01 10.50
C GLN A 290 4.45 13.33 10.36
N PHE A 291 3.19 13.36 10.78
CA PHE A 291 2.29 14.49 10.52
C PHE A 291 2.00 15.33 11.76
N ALA A 292 2.35 14.83 12.95
CA ALA A 292 2.12 15.52 14.19
C ALA A 292 3.03 16.76 14.34
N HIS A 293 2.56 17.71 15.16
CA HIS A 293 3.32 18.89 15.54
C HIS A 293 4.57 18.49 16.36
N PRO A 294 5.73 19.18 16.20
CA PRO A 294 6.94 18.86 16.98
C PRO A 294 6.74 18.87 18.50
N ALA A 295 5.94 19.78 19.04
CA ALA A 295 5.61 19.79 20.47
C ALA A 295 4.78 18.59 20.93
N ALA A 296 4.15 17.88 20.00
CA ALA A 296 3.48 16.58 20.22
C ALA A 296 4.37 15.40 19.82
N GLY A 297 5.68 15.57 19.72
CA GLY A 297 6.62 14.51 19.34
C GLY A 297 6.63 14.19 17.85
N GLY A 298 6.06 15.02 17.00
CA GLY A 298 5.94 14.80 15.57
C GLY A 298 7.06 15.42 14.72
N TRP A 299 7.04 15.13 13.42
CA TRP A 299 8.05 15.60 12.47
C TRP A 299 7.52 16.66 11.49
N ARG A 300 6.24 16.96 11.51
CA ARG A 300 5.60 17.96 10.64
C ARG A 300 5.99 17.80 9.17
N GLN A 301 5.98 16.58 8.63
CA GLN A 301 6.40 16.35 7.25
C GLN A 301 5.37 16.81 6.21
N ALA A 302 4.10 16.75 6.56
CA ALA A 302 3.01 17.22 5.71
C ALA A 302 1.87 17.82 6.53
N ARG A 303 1.09 18.65 5.87
CA ARG A 303 -0.18 19.21 6.34
C ARG A 303 -1.26 19.03 5.28
N VAL A 304 -2.51 19.29 5.63
CA VAL A 304 -3.61 19.30 4.65
C VAL A 304 -3.46 20.50 3.73
N SER A 305 -3.60 20.30 2.42
CA SER A 305 -3.55 21.41 1.48
C SER A 305 -4.78 22.31 1.63
N ARG A 306 -4.64 23.58 1.24
CA ARG A 306 -5.77 24.52 1.24
C ARG A 306 -6.88 24.09 0.27
N THR A 307 -6.52 23.51 -0.85
CA THR A 307 -7.45 22.98 -1.85
C THR A 307 -8.27 21.82 -1.27
N MET A 308 -7.60 20.89 -0.59
CA MET A 308 -8.28 19.76 0.06
C MET A 308 -9.17 20.24 1.21
N MET A 309 -8.69 21.20 2.01
CA MET A 309 -9.51 21.76 3.09
C MET A 309 -10.75 22.48 2.56
N ALA A 310 -10.63 23.23 1.45
CA ALA A 310 -11.79 23.82 0.78
C ALA A 310 -12.79 22.75 0.32
N THR A 311 -12.30 21.61 -0.16
CA THR A 311 -13.16 20.47 -0.53
C THR A 311 -13.86 19.87 0.68
N PHE A 312 -13.18 19.71 1.82
CA PHE A 312 -13.79 19.26 3.07
C PHE A 312 -14.89 20.18 3.59
N LEU A 313 -14.71 21.49 3.46
CA LEU A 313 -15.62 22.50 3.99
C LEU A 313 -16.70 22.95 3.00
N ALA A 314 -16.71 22.39 1.78
CA ALA A 314 -17.64 22.79 0.72
C ALA A 314 -19.11 22.53 1.06
N GLU A 315 -19.38 21.57 1.94
CA GLU A 315 -20.73 21.18 2.33
C GLU A 315 -20.84 21.01 3.85
N LYS A 316 -22.00 21.37 4.39
CA LYS A 316 -22.36 21.09 5.79
C LYS A 316 -23.23 19.85 5.89
N ASP A 317 -23.19 19.18 7.03
CA ASP A 317 -24.10 18.10 7.34
C ASP A 317 -25.53 18.60 7.61
N LYS A 318 -26.48 17.68 7.82
CA LYS A 318 -27.90 18.00 8.07
C LYS A 318 -28.13 18.85 9.33
N ASP A 319 -27.14 18.86 10.24
CA ASP A 319 -27.15 19.63 11.49
C ASP A 319 -26.40 20.97 11.37
N GLY A 320 -25.96 21.33 10.14
CA GLY A 320 -25.21 22.56 9.87
C GLY A 320 -23.75 22.55 10.31
N LYS A 321 -23.21 21.38 10.70
CA LYS A 321 -21.83 21.20 11.09
C LYS A 321 -20.96 20.84 9.87
N ASP A 322 -19.64 20.99 10.02
CA ASP A 322 -18.69 20.49 9.02
C ASP A 322 -18.79 18.97 8.89
N ASP A 323 -18.49 18.47 7.68
CA ASP A 323 -18.48 17.03 7.41
C ASP A 323 -17.68 16.29 8.48
N ILE A 324 -18.27 15.24 9.06
CA ILE A 324 -17.61 14.43 10.11
C ILE A 324 -16.27 13.88 9.64
N ARG A 325 -16.11 13.59 8.34
CA ARG A 325 -14.87 13.09 7.77
C ARG A 325 -13.76 14.13 7.82
N ALA A 326 -14.08 15.42 7.67
CA ALA A 326 -13.14 16.52 7.88
C ALA A 326 -12.69 16.55 9.35
N ARG A 327 -13.65 16.56 10.30
CA ARG A 327 -13.36 16.64 11.74
C ARG A 327 -12.61 15.42 12.28
N GLU A 328 -12.76 14.26 11.66
CA GLU A 328 -12.04 13.02 12.03
C GLU A 328 -10.67 12.89 11.34
N SER A 329 -10.42 13.67 10.30
CA SER A 329 -9.19 13.61 9.52
C SER A 329 -8.25 14.79 9.75
N VAL A 330 -8.79 15.95 10.18
CA VAL A 330 -8.08 17.22 10.24
C VAL A 330 -8.36 17.93 11.55
N ALA A 331 -7.33 18.49 12.19
CA ALA A 331 -7.47 19.46 13.27
C ALA A 331 -7.16 20.86 12.73
N TRP A 332 -8.05 21.83 13.06
CA TRP A 332 -7.90 23.25 12.74
C TRP A 332 -8.61 24.11 13.77
N ASP A 333 -8.50 25.43 13.69
CA ASP A 333 -9.12 26.34 14.64
C ASP A 333 -10.63 26.41 14.45
N TYR A 334 -11.38 25.50 15.10
CA TYR A 334 -12.83 25.52 15.18
C TYR A 334 -13.30 25.19 16.61
N PRO A 335 -14.49 25.65 17.02
CA PRO A 335 -15.01 25.43 18.37
C PRO A 335 -15.11 23.93 18.71
N GLY A 336 -14.44 23.51 19.77
CA GLY A 336 -14.42 22.10 20.23
C GLY A 336 -13.39 21.21 19.57
N CYS A 337 -12.51 21.73 18.68
CA CYS A 337 -11.40 20.98 18.17
C CYS A 337 -10.41 20.62 19.27
N MET A 338 -10.07 19.33 19.34
CA MET A 338 -9.08 18.80 20.27
C MET A 338 -7.83 18.36 19.49
N TYR A 339 -6.65 18.57 20.09
CA TYR A 339 -5.37 18.12 19.55
C TYR A 339 -4.48 17.63 20.70
N TYR A 340 -4.13 16.34 20.70
CA TYR A 340 -3.38 15.69 21.78
C TYR A 340 -3.92 15.99 23.19
N LYS A 341 -5.23 15.69 23.39
CA LYS A 341 -5.98 15.86 24.66
C LYS A 341 -6.08 17.28 25.18
N GLN A 342 -5.67 18.28 24.41
CA GLN A 342 -5.85 19.70 24.72
C GLN A 342 -6.80 20.33 23.72
N SER A 343 -7.42 21.47 24.03
CA SER A 343 -8.09 22.23 22.98
C SER A 343 -7.06 22.70 21.94
N PHE A 344 -7.46 22.74 20.67
CA PHE A 344 -6.58 23.20 19.60
C PHE A 344 -5.97 24.56 19.92
N GLN A 345 -6.77 25.48 20.43
CA GLN A 345 -6.33 26.83 20.79
C GLN A 345 -5.28 26.82 21.88
N GLU A 346 -5.53 26.12 23.02
CA GLU A 346 -4.55 26.02 24.11
C GLU A 346 -3.22 25.41 23.68
N PHE A 347 -3.30 24.34 22.84
CA PHE A 347 -2.09 23.69 22.33
C PHE A 347 -1.23 24.66 21.52
N PHE A 348 -1.82 25.35 20.54
CA PHE A 348 -1.07 26.22 19.65
C PHE A 348 -0.67 27.56 20.29
N ASP A 349 -1.53 28.17 21.12
CA ASP A 349 -1.18 29.38 21.85
C ASP A 349 0.03 29.17 22.78
N LYS A 350 0.17 27.97 23.33
CA LYS A 350 1.30 27.61 24.23
C LYS A 350 2.57 27.26 23.44
N ASN A 351 2.47 26.52 22.34
CA ASN A 351 3.62 25.88 21.70
C ASN A 351 4.08 26.60 20.42
N ASP A 352 3.16 27.03 19.54
CA ASP A 352 3.49 27.72 18.29
C ASP A 352 2.28 28.48 17.73
N PRO A 353 2.03 29.71 18.21
CA PRO A 353 0.89 30.51 17.73
C PRO A 353 0.91 30.80 16.23
N ALA A 354 2.10 30.83 15.60
CA ALA A 354 2.24 31.11 14.16
C ALA A 354 1.66 29.99 13.28
N LEU A 355 1.65 28.77 13.79
CA LEU A 355 1.13 27.60 13.08
C LEU A 355 -0.36 27.31 13.33
N LYS A 356 -1.04 28.14 14.14
CA LYS A 356 -2.45 28.01 14.49
C LYS A 356 -3.39 28.08 13.27
N SER A 357 -2.96 28.78 12.21
CA SER A 357 -3.70 28.90 10.95
C SER A 357 -3.53 27.71 10.00
N GLU A 358 -2.73 26.72 10.35
CA GLU A 358 -2.52 25.53 9.52
C GLU A 358 -3.57 24.45 9.79
N TYR A 359 -3.67 23.52 8.84
CA TYR A 359 -4.56 22.35 8.87
C TYR A 359 -3.75 21.09 9.14
N TRP A 360 -3.95 20.49 10.31
CA TRP A 360 -3.14 19.37 10.82
C TRP A 360 -3.80 18.03 10.55
N ILE A 361 -3.06 17.12 9.94
CA ILE A 361 -3.55 15.76 9.71
C ILE A 361 -3.66 15.03 11.04
N ILE A 362 -4.83 14.50 11.37
CA ILE A 362 -5.07 13.66 12.57
C ILE A 362 -5.56 12.25 12.23
N LYS A 363 -5.90 11.98 10.97
CA LYS A 363 -6.25 10.62 10.52
C LYS A 363 -5.06 9.68 10.71
N TYR A 364 -5.27 8.55 11.38
CA TYR A 364 -4.25 7.58 11.80
C TYR A 364 -3.21 8.16 12.79
N GLN A 365 -3.60 9.13 13.59
CA GLN A 365 -2.79 9.61 14.71
C GLN A 365 -3.38 9.18 16.05
N ASN A 366 -2.52 9.15 17.08
CA ASN A 366 -2.94 8.87 18.46
C ASN A 366 -3.48 10.12 19.18
N SER A 367 -3.76 11.20 18.46
CA SER A 367 -4.10 12.52 19.01
C SER A 367 -5.32 12.55 19.94
N LYS A 368 -6.24 11.57 19.79
CA LYS A 368 -7.41 11.41 20.66
C LYS A 368 -7.11 10.64 21.96
N THR A 369 -6.15 9.74 21.93
CA THR A 369 -5.88 8.77 23.01
C THR A 369 -4.60 9.08 23.78
N GLN A 370 -3.64 9.80 23.16
CA GLN A 370 -2.34 10.11 23.75
C GLN A 370 -2.10 11.63 23.84
N GLU A 371 -1.15 12.02 24.66
CA GLU A 371 -0.72 13.42 24.82
C GLU A 371 0.37 13.81 23.81
N SER A 372 1.02 12.83 23.18
CA SER A 372 2.05 13.00 22.15
C SER A 372 2.29 11.70 21.38
N GLU A 373 3.01 11.77 20.27
CA GLU A 373 3.50 10.59 19.53
C GLU A 373 4.81 10.02 20.10
N GLY A 374 5.30 10.58 21.19
CA GLY A 374 6.36 10.13 22.09
C GLY A 374 7.58 9.51 21.44
N ASP A 375 7.58 8.19 21.29
CA ASP A 375 8.69 7.38 20.78
C ASP A 375 8.59 7.06 19.28
N ALA A 376 7.78 7.81 18.56
CA ALA A 376 7.55 7.62 17.11
C ALA A 376 6.98 6.22 16.75
N LYS A 377 6.17 5.64 17.64
CA LYS A 377 5.56 4.33 17.44
C LYS A 377 4.04 4.40 17.51
N SER A 378 3.40 3.71 16.59
CA SER A 378 1.94 3.53 16.56
C SER A 378 1.60 2.10 16.17
N ALA A 379 0.51 1.59 16.74
CA ALA A 379 -0.06 0.29 16.36
C ALA A 379 -1.26 0.42 15.42
N ILE A 380 -1.60 1.63 14.97
CA ILE A 380 -2.76 1.85 14.11
C ILE A 380 -2.53 1.18 12.75
N ASN A 381 -3.39 0.22 12.40
CA ASN A 381 -3.34 -0.48 11.11
C ASN A 381 -3.59 0.46 9.92
N GLU A 382 -2.95 0.22 8.80
CA GLU A 382 -3.30 0.83 7.51
C GLU A 382 -4.50 0.10 6.88
N ARG A 383 -5.61 0.83 6.69
CA ARG A 383 -6.82 0.33 6.01
C ARG A 383 -6.64 0.48 4.50
N ILE A 384 -6.21 -0.59 3.84
CA ILE A 384 -5.85 -0.56 2.41
C ILE A 384 -7.08 -0.72 1.51
N MET A 385 -8.07 -1.48 1.97
CA MET A 385 -9.33 -1.66 1.26
C MET A 385 -10.47 -1.65 2.28
N ARG A 386 -11.40 -0.71 2.10
CA ARG A 386 -12.61 -0.58 2.91
C ARG A 386 -13.85 -0.72 2.04
N TYR A 387 -14.97 -1.09 2.64
CA TYR A 387 -16.25 -1.21 1.93
C TYR A 387 -16.68 0.10 1.24
N ALA A 388 -16.36 1.26 1.82
CA ALA A 388 -16.53 2.56 1.17
C ALA A 388 -15.83 2.62 -0.20
N ASN A 389 -14.65 1.98 -0.35
CA ASN A 389 -13.95 1.94 -1.64
C ASN A 389 -14.73 1.10 -2.66
N VAL A 390 -15.28 -0.05 -2.25
CA VAL A 390 -16.14 -0.87 -3.11
C VAL A 390 -17.35 -0.06 -3.61
N LEU A 391 -18.04 0.66 -2.71
CA LEU A 391 -19.20 1.47 -3.08
C LEU A 391 -18.85 2.60 -4.06
N LEU A 392 -17.75 3.30 -3.84
CA LEU A 392 -17.34 4.40 -4.72
C LEU A 392 -16.76 3.93 -6.05
N LEU A 393 -16.13 2.74 -6.11
CA LEU A 393 -15.77 2.09 -7.37
C LEU A 393 -17.02 1.60 -8.13
N LEU A 394 -18.03 1.08 -7.43
CA LEU A 394 -19.32 0.73 -8.04
C LEU A 394 -20.05 1.95 -8.58
N ALA A 395 -20.04 3.09 -7.86
CA ALA A 395 -20.60 4.34 -8.35
C ALA A 395 -19.96 4.77 -9.69
N GLU A 396 -18.64 4.63 -9.79
CA GLU A 396 -17.90 4.93 -11.01
C GLU A 396 -18.22 3.93 -12.14
N CYS A 397 -18.32 2.64 -11.83
CA CYS A 397 -18.72 1.63 -12.80
C CYS A 397 -20.12 1.91 -13.35
N GLU A 398 -21.09 2.19 -12.48
CA GLU A 398 -22.47 2.50 -12.89
C GLU A 398 -22.53 3.73 -13.79
N LEU A 399 -21.79 4.78 -13.45
CA LEU A 399 -21.73 5.99 -14.27
C LEU A 399 -21.16 5.71 -15.66
N ASN A 400 -20.07 4.96 -15.76
CA ASN A 400 -19.46 4.60 -17.04
C ASN A 400 -20.32 3.61 -17.85
N LEU A 401 -21.19 2.86 -17.19
CA LEU A 401 -22.20 1.99 -17.81
C LEU A 401 -23.51 2.72 -18.10
N GLN A 402 -23.53 4.06 -18.01
CA GLN A 402 -24.69 4.94 -18.28
C GLN A 402 -25.87 4.73 -17.32
N ASN A 403 -25.62 4.18 -16.12
CA ASN A 403 -26.63 4.04 -15.06
C ASN A 403 -26.41 5.12 -13.98
N GLN A 404 -26.86 6.33 -14.25
CA GLN A 404 -26.72 7.46 -13.34
C GLN A 404 -27.41 7.24 -11.98
N ASP A 405 -28.59 6.62 -11.99
CA ASP A 405 -29.35 6.33 -10.76
C ASP A 405 -28.59 5.33 -9.87
N GLY A 406 -27.98 4.31 -10.45
CA GLY A 406 -27.12 3.39 -9.75
C GLY A 406 -25.91 4.08 -9.12
N ALA A 407 -25.25 4.97 -9.86
CA ALA A 407 -24.13 5.76 -9.37
C ALA A 407 -24.51 6.63 -8.17
N ILE A 408 -25.65 7.37 -8.28
CA ILE A 408 -26.21 8.18 -7.20
C ILE A 408 -26.58 7.32 -5.99
N GLY A 409 -27.12 6.12 -6.22
CA GLY A 409 -27.48 5.18 -5.16
C GLY A 409 -26.29 4.78 -4.29
N TYR A 410 -25.13 4.51 -4.89
CA TYR A 410 -23.89 4.21 -4.15
C TYR A 410 -23.30 5.45 -3.48
N LEU A 411 -23.29 6.60 -4.14
CA LEU A 411 -22.87 7.87 -3.54
C LEU A 411 -23.69 8.22 -2.30
N ASN A 412 -25.00 8.01 -2.36
CA ASN A 412 -25.91 8.31 -1.26
C ASN A 412 -25.68 7.44 -0.01
N GLN A 413 -25.13 6.24 -0.15
CA GLN A 413 -24.75 5.44 1.02
C GLN A 413 -23.58 6.10 1.77
N ILE A 414 -22.57 6.61 1.06
CA ILE A 414 -21.43 7.33 1.66
C ILE A 414 -21.90 8.63 2.32
N ARG A 415 -22.77 9.39 1.65
CA ARG A 415 -23.30 10.66 2.14
C ARG A 415 -24.19 10.48 3.38
N ASP A 416 -25.00 9.44 3.40
CA ASP A 416 -25.87 9.11 4.54
C ASP A 416 -25.06 8.79 5.80
N ARG A 417 -23.99 7.96 5.65
CA ARG A 417 -23.06 7.68 6.74
C ARG A 417 -22.41 8.95 7.30
N ALA A 418 -22.10 9.94 6.44
CA ALA A 418 -21.53 11.23 6.82
C ALA A 418 -22.58 12.26 7.28
N ASN A 419 -23.85 11.85 7.45
CA ASN A 419 -24.97 12.73 7.79
C ASN A 419 -25.21 13.86 6.78
N LEU A 420 -24.79 13.69 5.52
CA LEU A 420 -24.99 14.67 4.45
C LEU A 420 -26.34 14.48 3.76
N ASN A 421 -26.87 15.55 3.14
CA ASN A 421 -28.07 15.45 2.32
C ASN A 421 -27.81 14.49 1.16
N LYS A 422 -28.76 13.59 0.91
CA LYS A 422 -28.72 12.68 -0.24
C LYS A 422 -28.95 13.47 -1.53
N TYR A 423 -28.33 13.04 -2.61
CA TYR A 423 -28.71 13.49 -3.94
C TYR A 423 -30.03 12.85 -4.33
N GLU A 424 -30.94 13.64 -4.90
CA GLU A 424 -32.19 13.12 -5.43
C GLU A 424 -31.93 12.37 -6.75
N VAL A 425 -32.46 11.17 -6.88
CA VAL A 425 -32.33 10.32 -8.09
C VAL A 425 -33.00 10.98 -9.30
N SER A 426 -34.08 11.74 -9.07
CA SER A 426 -34.76 12.51 -10.10
C SER A 426 -34.02 13.79 -10.52
N TYR A 427 -32.92 14.12 -9.86
CA TYR A 427 -32.15 15.32 -10.18
C TYR A 427 -31.36 15.09 -11.47
N ALA A 428 -31.70 15.86 -12.50
CA ALA A 428 -31.06 15.81 -13.82
C ALA A 428 -29.62 16.35 -13.76
N LYS A 429 -28.74 15.68 -13.05
CA LYS A 429 -27.29 15.94 -13.11
C LYS A 429 -26.73 15.40 -14.43
N THR A 430 -25.81 16.14 -15.01
CA THR A 430 -25.03 15.62 -16.12
C THR A 430 -24.08 14.52 -15.64
N GLN A 431 -23.61 13.68 -16.56
CA GLN A 431 -22.62 12.66 -16.26
C GLN A 431 -21.34 13.27 -15.63
N GLU A 432 -20.92 14.43 -16.14
CA GLU A 432 -19.76 15.17 -15.62
C GLU A 432 -19.98 15.66 -14.18
N ALA A 433 -21.19 16.11 -13.85
CA ALA A 433 -21.51 16.55 -12.50
C ALA A 433 -21.50 15.37 -11.50
N ILE A 434 -22.03 14.21 -11.88
CA ILE A 434 -21.97 13.00 -11.04
C ILE A 434 -20.52 12.52 -10.90
N MET A 435 -19.73 12.58 -11.97
CA MET A 435 -18.31 12.25 -11.90
C MET A 435 -17.55 13.19 -10.96
N GLN A 436 -17.87 14.50 -10.98
CA GLN A 436 -17.25 15.44 -10.03
C GLN A 436 -17.65 15.12 -8.58
N ASP A 437 -18.90 14.67 -8.34
CA ASP A 437 -19.30 14.20 -7.01
C ASP A 437 -18.52 12.96 -6.59
N ILE A 438 -18.29 11.99 -7.48
CA ILE A 438 -17.44 10.81 -7.21
C ILE A 438 -16.02 11.26 -6.86
N ILE A 439 -15.44 12.18 -7.63
CA ILE A 439 -14.09 12.72 -7.41
C ILE A 439 -13.99 13.36 -6.01
N ASN A 440 -14.99 14.18 -5.65
CA ASN A 440 -15.01 14.86 -4.35
C ASN A 440 -15.21 13.87 -3.19
N GLN A 441 -16.18 12.93 -3.33
CA GLN A 441 -16.42 11.94 -2.29
C GLN A 441 -15.21 11.02 -2.09
N ARG A 442 -14.51 10.63 -3.16
CA ARG A 442 -13.28 9.84 -3.04
C ARG A 442 -12.13 10.64 -2.40
N ALA A 443 -11.97 11.93 -2.74
CA ALA A 443 -10.97 12.78 -2.13
C ALA A 443 -11.17 12.90 -0.62
N ILE A 444 -12.39 13.16 -0.17
CA ILE A 444 -12.76 13.29 1.25
C ILE A 444 -12.63 11.96 1.98
N GLU A 445 -13.19 10.90 1.42
CA GLU A 445 -13.26 9.58 2.04
C GLU A 445 -11.89 8.93 2.22
N PHE A 446 -11.04 9.05 1.18
CA PHE A 446 -9.71 8.43 1.14
C PHE A 446 -8.57 9.43 1.32
N PHE A 447 -8.87 10.61 1.87
CA PHE A 447 -7.82 11.54 2.28
C PHE A 447 -6.73 10.80 3.08
N ARG A 448 -5.48 10.94 2.70
CA ARG A 448 -4.30 10.29 3.27
C ARG A 448 -4.26 8.75 3.12
N ASP A 449 -5.23 8.08 2.51
CA ASP A 449 -5.17 6.62 2.28
C ASP A 449 -4.26 6.24 1.10
N GLY A 450 -3.68 7.23 0.40
CA GLY A 450 -2.73 7.02 -0.72
C GLY A 450 -3.41 6.64 -2.03
N GLU A 451 -4.66 7.04 -2.22
CA GLU A 451 -5.43 6.80 -3.46
C GLU A 451 -5.42 8.02 -4.38
N ARG A 452 -5.26 9.24 -3.84
CA ARG A 452 -5.53 10.49 -4.55
C ARG A 452 -4.76 10.67 -5.84
N PHE A 453 -3.44 10.50 -5.85
CA PHE A 453 -2.63 10.67 -7.05
C PHE A 453 -2.98 9.68 -8.15
N ASP A 454 -3.21 8.42 -7.79
CA ASP A 454 -3.58 7.38 -8.75
C ASP A 454 -4.98 7.60 -9.32
N ASP A 455 -5.94 8.09 -8.52
CA ASP A 455 -7.26 8.50 -8.98
C ASP A 455 -7.15 9.66 -9.98
N LEU A 456 -6.39 10.71 -9.64
CA LEU A 456 -6.16 11.85 -10.53
C LEU A 456 -5.50 11.41 -11.85
N ARG A 457 -4.54 10.48 -11.79
CA ARG A 457 -3.87 9.95 -12.97
C ARG A 457 -4.85 9.22 -13.90
N ARG A 458 -5.61 8.24 -13.39
CA ARG A 458 -6.54 7.45 -14.20
C ARG A 458 -7.71 8.26 -14.77
N TRP A 459 -8.02 9.42 -14.17
CA TRP A 459 -9.00 10.37 -14.68
C TRP A 459 -8.39 11.46 -15.58
N GLY A 460 -7.06 11.48 -15.78
CA GLY A 460 -6.38 12.52 -16.57
C GLY A 460 -6.40 13.89 -15.91
N LEU A 461 -6.51 13.97 -14.59
CA LEU A 461 -6.76 15.22 -13.84
C LEU A 461 -5.54 15.75 -13.08
N ILE A 462 -4.37 15.11 -13.12
CA ILE A 462 -3.20 15.52 -12.32
C ILE A 462 -2.87 17.00 -12.56
N LYS A 463 -2.66 17.38 -13.82
CA LYS A 463 -2.28 18.77 -14.16
C LYS A 463 -3.31 19.78 -13.68
N LYS A 464 -4.61 19.50 -13.87
CA LYS A 464 -5.69 20.35 -13.42
C LYS A 464 -5.73 20.51 -11.90
N ALA A 465 -5.48 19.41 -11.17
CA ALA A 465 -5.45 19.41 -9.71
C ALA A 465 -4.27 20.22 -9.17
N LEU A 466 -3.06 20.04 -9.73
CA LEU A 466 -1.89 20.82 -9.37
C LEU A 466 -2.05 22.31 -9.73
N GLU A 467 -2.70 22.62 -10.86
CA GLU A 467 -2.98 24.02 -11.27
C GLU A 467 -3.92 24.70 -10.27
N ALA A 468 -4.91 24.00 -9.74
CA ALA A 468 -5.82 24.56 -8.74
C ALA A 468 -5.10 24.98 -7.44
N GLY A 469 -3.99 24.33 -7.11
CA GLY A 469 -3.15 24.63 -5.95
C GLY A 469 -1.95 25.53 -6.23
N LYS A 470 -1.74 25.99 -7.46
CA LYS A 470 -0.50 26.65 -7.89
C LYS A 470 -0.10 27.90 -7.11
N ASP A 471 -1.06 28.58 -6.51
CA ASP A 471 -0.80 29.79 -5.70
C ASP A 471 -0.41 29.48 -4.26
N ASN A 472 -0.36 28.19 -3.89
CA ASN A 472 0.16 27.73 -2.62
C ASN A 472 1.68 27.47 -2.74
N GLU A 473 2.47 28.00 -1.84
CA GLU A 473 3.95 27.91 -1.85
C GLU A 473 4.50 26.47 -2.06
N TYR A 474 3.78 25.45 -1.56
CA TYR A 474 4.19 24.04 -1.70
C TYR A 474 3.78 23.41 -3.03
N HIS A 475 2.66 23.84 -3.62
CA HIS A 475 2.17 23.31 -4.89
C HIS A 475 2.67 24.09 -6.11
N THR A 476 3.09 25.33 -5.94
CA THR A 476 3.66 26.13 -7.03
C THR A 476 4.79 25.39 -7.73
N GLN A 477 5.74 24.86 -6.96
CA GLN A 477 6.88 24.16 -7.52
C GLN A 477 6.50 22.81 -8.13
N GLN A 478 5.54 22.09 -7.54
CA GLN A 478 4.99 20.86 -8.12
C GLN A 478 4.35 21.13 -9.47
N TYR A 479 3.52 22.18 -9.58
CA TYR A 479 2.89 22.57 -10.83
C TYR A 479 3.91 22.92 -11.92
N ILE A 480 4.97 23.66 -11.57
CA ILE A 480 6.04 24.06 -12.50
C ILE A 480 6.84 22.85 -13.00
N ASN A 481 7.18 21.92 -12.12
CA ASN A 481 8.04 20.78 -12.43
C ASN A 481 7.31 19.61 -13.10
N TYR A 482 5.98 19.52 -12.89
CA TYR A 482 5.23 18.37 -13.37
C TYR A 482 5.24 18.28 -14.91
N THR A 483 5.60 17.13 -15.39
CA THR A 483 5.40 16.69 -16.78
C THR A 483 4.84 15.27 -16.79
N ASP A 484 4.27 14.83 -17.90
CA ASP A 484 3.61 13.53 -18.00
C ASP A 484 4.51 12.33 -17.70
N LYS A 485 5.83 12.48 -17.77
CA LYS A 485 6.75 11.43 -17.35
C LYS A 485 6.57 11.04 -15.87
N TYR A 486 6.17 11.99 -15.02
CA TYR A 486 5.96 11.78 -13.59
C TYR A 486 4.63 11.12 -13.23
N GLN A 487 3.80 10.74 -14.20
CA GLN A 487 2.64 9.90 -13.96
C GLN A 487 3.04 8.55 -13.34
N TYR A 488 4.21 8.06 -13.72
CA TYR A 488 4.79 6.82 -13.20
C TYR A 488 6.24 7.06 -12.76
N PHE A 489 6.70 6.24 -11.82
CA PHE A 489 8.13 6.21 -11.49
C PHE A 489 8.91 5.49 -12.58
N PRO A 490 10.20 5.87 -12.78
CA PRO A 490 11.10 5.11 -13.65
C PRO A 490 11.37 3.73 -13.07
N ILE A 491 11.67 2.77 -13.93
CA ILE A 491 12.31 1.52 -13.48
C ILE A 491 13.67 1.92 -12.88
N PRO A 492 14.00 1.46 -11.66
CA PRO A 492 15.24 1.86 -10.99
C PRO A 492 16.49 1.51 -11.80
N ALA A 493 17.48 2.39 -11.74
CA ALA A 493 18.76 2.23 -12.46
C ALA A 493 19.40 0.86 -12.19
N LYS A 494 19.33 0.38 -10.94
CA LYS A 494 19.89 -0.93 -10.56
C LYS A 494 19.23 -2.09 -11.31
N GLU A 495 17.91 -2.07 -11.50
CA GLU A 495 17.22 -3.13 -12.29
C GLU A 495 17.70 -3.10 -13.74
N ILE A 496 17.76 -1.93 -14.38
CA ILE A 496 18.25 -1.78 -15.76
C ILE A 496 19.70 -2.28 -15.90
N GLN A 497 20.56 -2.01 -14.91
CA GLN A 497 21.98 -2.42 -14.92
C GLN A 497 22.16 -3.93 -14.74
N THR A 498 21.32 -4.58 -13.94
CA THR A 498 21.48 -6.00 -13.57
C THR A 498 20.62 -6.93 -14.43
N ASN A 499 19.58 -6.45 -15.06
CA ASN A 499 18.66 -7.18 -15.92
C ASN A 499 18.83 -6.71 -17.37
N SER A 500 19.68 -7.37 -18.14
CA SER A 500 20.06 -6.98 -19.51
C SER A 500 18.92 -6.94 -20.51
N LEU A 501 17.76 -7.54 -20.20
CA LEU A 501 16.57 -7.52 -21.06
C LEU A 501 15.52 -6.51 -20.59
N CYS A 502 15.71 -5.88 -19.42
CA CYS A 502 14.79 -4.90 -18.90
C CYS A 502 15.03 -3.53 -19.55
N GLU A 503 14.02 -2.98 -20.17
CA GLU A 503 14.07 -1.66 -20.77
C GLU A 503 13.33 -0.63 -19.91
N GLN A 504 13.86 0.60 -19.90
CA GLN A 504 13.23 1.74 -19.24
C GLN A 504 11.94 2.13 -19.97
N ASN A 505 10.94 2.59 -19.21
CA ASN A 505 9.70 3.16 -19.75
C ASN A 505 9.98 4.39 -20.65
N ALA A 506 9.24 4.50 -21.76
CA ALA A 506 9.50 5.51 -22.77
C ALA A 506 9.66 6.97 -22.27
N PRO A 507 8.83 7.48 -21.32
CA PRO A 507 9.00 8.84 -20.81
C PRO A 507 10.29 9.09 -20.04
N TRP A 508 11.02 8.02 -19.67
CA TRP A 508 12.25 8.05 -18.89
C TRP A 508 13.49 7.61 -19.68
N LYS A 509 13.33 7.25 -20.98
CA LYS A 509 14.44 6.90 -21.90
C LYS A 509 15.30 8.09 -22.25
#